data_a4be054a8cc9977900d6ffd4a26d6d3b
#
_entry.id   a4be054a8cc9977900d6ffd4a26d6d3b
#
_cell.length_a   1.000
_cell.length_b   1.000
_cell.length_c   1.000
_cell.angle_alpha   90.00
_cell.angle_beta   90.00
_cell.angle_gamma   90.00
#
_symmetry.space_group_name_H-M   'P 1'
#
loop_
_entity.id
_entity.type
_entity.pdbx_description
1 polymer ?
#
loop_
_entity_poly.entity_id
_entity_poly.type
_entity_poly.pdbx_seq_one_letter_code
_entity_poly.pdbx_strand_id
1 'polypeptide(L)'
;NRILTPEKRKIGMVFQDYALFPHLTVLENAMFGLKDKKNKSRVNFLINIVGLDKFINRYPHELSGGQKQRLAIARALAPGTNFILLDEPFCSLDMHVKLKLRSELPNILRSCNASGLMVTHDPEEAMSICDKVAVMNEGKIHQVDSPIKLLENPKTIFVSSFILGNNILNLKKEEDSYSCCIGEINTSSLVGKNNIKFISIPQKFISIKSSVD
;
A
#
# COMPACT_ATOMS: atom_id res chain seq x y z
N ASN A 1 -24.68 -18.14 -12.39
CA ASN A 1 -23.48 -17.72 -11.66
C ASN A 1 -22.61 -18.94 -11.36
N ARG A 2 -21.50 -19.13 -12.11
CA ARG A 2 -20.51 -20.16 -11.80
C ARG A 2 -19.57 -19.61 -10.71
N ILE A 3 -19.64 -20.15 -9.50
CA ILE A 3 -18.67 -19.87 -8.43
C ILE A 3 -17.44 -20.73 -8.74
N LEU A 4 -16.32 -20.10 -9.07
CA LEU A 4 -15.02 -20.78 -9.21
C LEU A 4 -14.42 -21.02 -7.83
N THR A 5 -13.93 -22.24 -7.60
CA THR A 5 -13.15 -22.56 -6.41
C THR A 5 -11.82 -21.76 -6.40
N PRO A 6 -11.26 -21.42 -5.23
CA PRO A 6 -10.08 -20.53 -5.11
C PRO A 6 -8.93 -20.94 -6.03
N GLU A 7 -8.60 -22.23 -6.10
CA GLU A 7 -7.50 -22.78 -6.91
C GLU A 7 -7.72 -22.62 -8.43
N LYS A 8 -8.96 -22.43 -8.86
CA LYS A 8 -9.31 -22.20 -10.30
C LYS A 8 -9.29 -20.73 -10.68
N ARG A 9 -9.21 -19.81 -9.73
CA ARG A 9 -9.26 -18.35 -9.98
C ARG A 9 -7.96 -17.78 -10.57
N LYS A 10 -6.85 -18.52 -10.52
CA LYS A 10 -5.53 -18.09 -10.97
C LYS A 10 -5.06 -16.79 -10.31
N ILE A 11 -5.39 -16.60 -9.06
CA ILE A 11 -5.01 -15.47 -8.24
C ILE A 11 -4.02 -15.97 -7.19
N GLY A 12 -2.87 -15.32 -7.06
CA GLY A 12 -1.96 -15.52 -5.94
C GLY A 12 -2.38 -14.68 -4.74
N MET A 13 -2.06 -15.12 -3.53
CA MET A 13 -2.31 -14.34 -2.32
C MET A 13 -1.09 -14.40 -1.39
N VAL A 14 -0.73 -13.24 -0.87
CA VAL A 14 0.28 -13.07 0.17
C VAL A 14 -0.44 -12.53 1.39
N PHE A 15 -0.36 -13.28 2.49
CA PHE A 15 -0.98 -12.95 3.77
C PHE A 15 -0.02 -12.14 4.64
N GLN A 16 -0.55 -11.43 5.61
CA GLN A 16 0.18 -10.62 6.56
C GLN A 16 1.23 -11.42 7.37
N ASP A 17 0.93 -12.68 7.72
CA ASP A 17 1.80 -13.62 8.44
C ASP A 17 2.65 -14.48 7.51
N TYR A 18 2.71 -14.12 6.20
CA TYR A 18 3.39 -14.85 5.12
C TYR A 18 2.77 -16.23 4.81
N ALA A 19 2.10 -16.89 5.73
CA ALA A 19 1.51 -18.23 5.64
C ALA A 19 2.47 -19.27 5.00
N LEU A 20 3.77 -19.21 5.33
CA LEU A 20 4.77 -20.15 4.83
C LEU A 20 4.63 -21.52 5.52
N PHE A 21 4.94 -22.57 4.78
CA PHE A 21 4.97 -23.93 5.32
C PHE A 21 6.26 -24.15 6.12
N PRO A 22 6.20 -24.27 7.45
CA PRO A 22 7.40 -24.28 8.30
C PRO A 22 8.27 -25.53 8.12
N HIS A 23 7.69 -26.62 7.64
CA HIS A 23 8.36 -27.90 7.40
C HIS A 23 8.93 -28.04 5.98
N LEU A 24 8.75 -27.05 5.13
CA LEU A 24 9.28 -26.99 3.76
C LEU A 24 10.42 -25.97 3.67
N THR A 25 11.44 -26.29 2.88
CA THR A 25 12.52 -25.36 2.55
C THR A 25 12.03 -24.20 1.70
N VAL A 26 12.89 -23.21 1.44
CA VAL A 26 12.62 -22.09 0.51
C VAL A 26 12.22 -22.63 -0.87
N LEU A 27 12.98 -23.56 -1.41
CA LEU A 27 12.69 -24.15 -2.72
C LEU A 27 11.34 -24.87 -2.73
N GLU A 28 11.08 -25.70 -1.73
CA GLU A 28 9.83 -26.47 -1.62
C GLU A 28 8.62 -25.57 -1.39
N ASN A 29 8.73 -24.52 -0.57
CA ASN A 29 7.71 -23.50 -0.44
C ASN A 29 7.39 -22.84 -1.77
N ALA A 30 8.41 -22.38 -2.51
CA ALA A 30 8.22 -21.74 -3.81
C ALA A 30 7.58 -22.71 -4.84
N MET A 31 7.90 -24.00 -4.76
CA MET A 31 7.34 -25.04 -5.65
C MET A 31 5.94 -25.49 -5.28
N PHE A 32 5.44 -25.15 -4.09
CA PHE A 32 4.21 -25.74 -3.54
C PHE A 32 2.98 -25.55 -4.44
N GLY A 33 2.84 -24.38 -5.06
CA GLY A 33 1.70 -24.06 -5.92
C GLY A 33 1.82 -24.54 -7.37
N LEU A 34 2.94 -25.19 -7.74
CA LEU A 34 3.13 -25.67 -9.11
C LEU A 34 2.26 -26.92 -9.39
N LYS A 35 1.50 -26.88 -10.48
CA LYS A 35 0.79 -28.04 -10.99
C LYS A 35 1.74 -29.09 -11.56
N ASP A 36 2.76 -28.64 -12.29
CA ASP A 36 3.81 -29.49 -12.82
C ASP A 36 5.13 -29.18 -12.09
N LYS A 37 5.51 -30.09 -11.20
CA LYS A 37 6.76 -30.01 -10.42
C LYS A 37 8.03 -30.07 -11.30
N LYS A 38 7.89 -30.40 -12.60
CA LYS A 38 9.00 -30.37 -13.58
C LYS A 38 9.35 -28.95 -14.03
N ASN A 39 8.46 -27.98 -13.87
CA ASN A 39 8.71 -26.59 -14.27
C ASN A 39 9.59 -25.82 -13.26
N LYS A 40 10.76 -26.39 -12.96
CA LYS A 40 11.74 -25.79 -12.05
C LYS A 40 12.32 -24.46 -12.56
N SER A 41 12.33 -24.25 -13.88
CA SER A 41 12.90 -23.04 -14.49
C SER A 41 12.21 -21.76 -14.02
N ARG A 42 10.87 -21.77 -13.90
CA ARG A 42 10.11 -20.65 -13.38
C ARG A 42 10.39 -20.37 -11.90
N VAL A 43 10.50 -21.41 -11.09
CA VAL A 43 10.81 -21.26 -9.66
C VAL A 43 12.23 -20.72 -9.48
N ASN A 44 13.21 -21.24 -10.22
CA ASN A 44 14.58 -20.74 -10.18
C ASN A 44 14.64 -19.25 -10.59
N PHE A 45 13.91 -18.86 -11.63
CA PHE A 45 13.78 -17.46 -12.02
C PHE A 45 13.20 -16.62 -10.88
N LEU A 46 12.10 -17.06 -10.24
CA LEU A 46 11.48 -16.33 -9.13
C LEU A 46 12.39 -16.23 -7.92
N ILE A 47 13.04 -17.33 -7.51
CA ILE A 47 14.00 -17.35 -6.41
C ILE A 47 15.15 -16.36 -6.66
N ASN A 48 15.66 -16.31 -7.88
CA ASN A 48 16.72 -15.39 -8.26
C ASN A 48 16.24 -13.93 -8.20
N ILE A 49 15.09 -13.61 -8.81
CA ILE A 49 14.57 -12.22 -8.85
C ILE A 49 14.22 -11.68 -7.47
N VAL A 50 13.81 -12.54 -6.52
CA VAL A 50 13.57 -12.15 -5.13
C VAL A 50 14.85 -12.24 -4.27
N GLY A 51 15.99 -12.65 -4.83
CA GLY A 51 17.29 -12.69 -4.16
C GLY A 51 17.40 -13.75 -3.07
N LEU A 52 16.79 -14.92 -3.27
CA LEU A 52 16.80 -16.04 -2.31
C LEU A 52 17.63 -17.25 -2.77
N ASP A 53 18.40 -17.13 -3.86
CA ASP A 53 19.23 -18.20 -4.43
C ASP A 53 20.20 -18.83 -3.43
N LYS A 54 20.78 -18.03 -2.52
CA LYS A 54 21.70 -18.52 -1.47
C LYS A 54 20.99 -19.21 -0.30
N PHE A 55 19.66 -19.15 -0.24
CA PHE A 55 18.86 -19.63 0.89
C PHE A 55 17.94 -20.79 0.53
N ILE A 56 18.07 -21.40 -0.65
CA ILE A 56 17.14 -22.41 -1.21
C ILE A 56 16.89 -23.61 -0.30
N ASN A 57 17.89 -24.01 0.48
CA ASN A 57 17.82 -25.16 1.40
C ASN A 57 17.43 -24.77 2.83
N ARG A 58 17.23 -23.46 3.13
CA ARG A 58 16.83 -23.01 4.46
C ARG A 58 15.33 -23.18 4.68
N TYR A 59 14.97 -23.34 5.94
CA TYR A 59 13.58 -23.34 6.39
C TYR A 59 13.11 -21.94 6.77
N PRO A 60 11.79 -21.67 6.80
CA PRO A 60 11.26 -20.36 7.14
C PRO A 60 11.74 -19.79 8.48
N HIS A 61 11.98 -20.62 9.50
CA HIS A 61 12.47 -20.15 10.79
C HIS A 61 13.92 -19.63 10.75
N GLU A 62 14.69 -19.98 9.71
CA GLU A 62 16.07 -19.52 9.49
C GLU A 62 16.14 -18.23 8.63
N LEU A 63 14.99 -17.68 8.24
CA LEU A 63 14.89 -16.51 7.38
C LEU A 63 14.51 -15.24 8.19
N SER A 64 15.06 -14.09 7.77
CA SER A 64 14.57 -12.79 8.25
C SER A 64 13.13 -12.51 7.75
N GLY A 65 12.43 -11.57 8.39
CA GLY A 65 11.08 -11.17 7.98
C GLY A 65 10.99 -10.78 6.50
N GLY A 66 11.94 -9.97 6.01
CA GLY A 66 12.01 -9.59 4.60
C GLY A 66 12.28 -10.77 3.65
N GLN A 67 13.07 -11.76 4.06
CA GLN A 67 13.28 -12.99 3.29
C GLN A 67 12.01 -13.85 3.25
N LYS A 68 11.28 -13.94 4.37
CA LYS A 68 9.97 -14.62 4.42
C LYS A 68 8.97 -13.96 3.48
N GLN A 69 8.90 -12.64 3.48
CA GLN A 69 8.01 -11.89 2.59
C GLN A 69 8.35 -12.14 1.11
N ARG A 70 9.64 -12.09 0.74
CA ARG A 70 10.09 -12.40 -0.62
C ARG A 70 9.73 -13.82 -1.04
N LEU A 71 9.87 -14.78 -0.13
CA LEU A 71 9.47 -16.17 -0.38
C LEU A 71 7.95 -16.31 -0.58
N ALA A 72 7.14 -15.61 0.22
CA ALA A 72 5.68 -15.61 0.07
C ALA A 72 5.25 -15.05 -1.29
N ILE A 73 5.89 -13.96 -1.75
CA ILE A 73 5.66 -13.38 -3.08
C ILE A 73 6.07 -14.39 -4.18
N ALA A 74 7.25 -15.00 -4.09
CA ALA A 74 7.71 -15.99 -5.05
C ALA A 74 6.76 -17.18 -5.14
N ARG A 75 6.29 -17.71 -3.99
CA ARG A 75 5.31 -18.79 -3.93
C ARG A 75 3.98 -18.42 -4.58
N ALA A 76 3.49 -17.20 -4.33
CA ALA A 76 2.24 -16.73 -4.91
C ALA A 76 2.31 -16.56 -6.44
N LEU A 77 3.49 -16.22 -6.98
CA LEU A 77 3.73 -16.02 -8.42
C LEU A 77 4.12 -17.31 -9.16
N ALA A 78 4.59 -18.35 -8.44
CA ALA A 78 5.08 -19.58 -9.04
C ALA A 78 4.06 -20.28 -9.94
N PRO A 79 2.75 -20.36 -9.61
CA PRO A 79 1.75 -20.99 -10.47
C PRO A 79 1.50 -20.31 -11.82
N GLY A 80 2.17 -19.18 -12.10
CA GLY A 80 1.94 -18.40 -13.31
C GLY A 80 0.70 -17.53 -13.23
N THR A 81 0.36 -17.06 -12.04
CA THR A 81 -0.75 -16.12 -11.81
C THR A 81 -0.44 -14.77 -12.43
N ASN A 82 -1.44 -14.16 -13.09
CA ASN A 82 -1.32 -12.81 -13.64
C ASN A 82 -1.82 -11.74 -12.66
N PHE A 83 -2.33 -12.16 -11.51
CA PHE A 83 -2.88 -11.28 -10.48
C PHE A 83 -2.53 -11.78 -9.09
N ILE A 84 -2.07 -10.87 -8.22
CA ILE A 84 -1.71 -11.17 -6.84
C ILE A 84 -2.44 -10.23 -5.88
N LEU A 85 -2.95 -10.79 -4.79
CA LEU A 85 -3.48 -10.04 -3.65
C LEU A 85 -2.40 -9.97 -2.58
N LEU A 86 -2.18 -8.80 -2.01
CA LEU A 86 -1.19 -8.53 -0.99
C LEU A 86 -1.91 -7.92 0.21
N ASP A 87 -1.97 -8.64 1.31
CA ASP A 87 -2.63 -8.20 2.54
C ASP A 87 -1.58 -7.73 3.53
N GLU A 88 -1.50 -6.41 3.75
CA GLU A 88 -0.53 -5.72 4.60
C GLU A 88 0.92 -6.24 4.46
N PRO A 89 1.48 -6.26 3.24
CA PRO A 89 2.71 -7.01 2.95
C PRO A 89 3.96 -6.48 3.66
N PHE A 90 3.92 -5.34 4.32
CA PHE A 90 5.09 -4.72 4.93
C PHE A 90 4.95 -4.45 6.43
N CYS A 91 3.83 -4.81 7.06
CA CYS A 91 3.51 -4.42 8.44
C CYS A 91 4.51 -4.98 9.48
N SER A 92 5.08 -6.17 9.25
CA SER A 92 5.96 -6.87 10.21
C SER A 92 7.46 -6.66 9.93
N LEU A 93 7.81 -5.67 9.10
CA LEU A 93 9.18 -5.44 8.66
C LEU A 93 9.78 -4.19 9.32
N ASP A 94 11.09 -4.24 9.60
CA ASP A 94 11.83 -3.04 9.96
C ASP A 94 11.89 -2.02 8.80
N MET A 95 12.10 -0.74 9.12
CA MET A 95 12.02 0.36 8.15
C MET A 95 12.95 0.17 6.95
N HIS A 96 14.18 -0.30 7.17
CA HIS A 96 15.16 -0.49 6.09
C HIS A 96 14.72 -1.55 5.09
N VAL A 97 14.25 -2.69 5.60
CA VAL A 97 13.75 -3.81 4.79
C VAL A 97 12.47 -3.41 4.07
N LYS A 98 11.59 -2.68 4.75
CA LYS A 98 10.34 -2.14 4.19
C LYS A 98 10.60 -1.23 3.00
N LEU A 99 11.47 -0.25 3.12
CA LEU A 99 11.82 0.67 2.02
C LEU A 99 12.41 -0.07 0.81
N LYS A 100 13.30 -1.04 1.06
CA LYS A 100 13.89 -1.84 0.00
C LYS A 100 12.85 -2.68 -0.74
N LEU A 101 11.98 -3.40 -0.02
CA LEU A 101 10.93 -4.19 -0.62
C LEU A 101 9.88 -3.36 -1.37
N ARG A 102 9.55 -2.16 -0.87
CA ARG A 102 8.68 -1.21 -1.57
C ARG A 102 9.22 -0.87 -2.96
N SER A 103 10.52 -0.62 -3.09
CA SER A 103 11.14 -0.30 -4.37
C SER A 103 11.26 -1.50 -5.31
N GLU A 104 11.38 -2.71 -4.78
CA GLU A 104 11.58 -3.93 -5.55
C GLU A 104 10.26 -4.58 -6.03
N LEU A 105 9.19 -4.51 -5.23
CA LEU A 105 7.92 -5.19 -5.52
C LEU A 105 7.33 -4.85 -6.90
N PRO A 106 7.27 -3.58 -7.35
CA PRO A 106 6.77 -3.26 -8.69
C PRO A 106 7.58 -3.92 -9.80
N ASN A 107 8.90 -4.00 -9.64
CA ASN A 107 9.79 -4.61 -10.62
C ASN A 107 9.60 -6.13 -10.67
N ILE A 108 9.44 -6.79 -9.52
CA ILE A 108 9.13 -8.22 -9.43
C ILE A 108 7.82 -8.52 -10.16
N LEU A 109 6.76 -7.74 -9.91
CA LEU A 109 5.47 -7.92 -10.56
C LEU A 109 5.55 -7.71 -12.08
N ARG A 110 6.21 -6.65 -12.53
CA ARG A 110 6.43 -6.39 -13.97
C ARG A 110 7.21 -7.50 -14.65
N SER A 111 8.28 -8.00 -14.02
CA SER A 111 9.09 -9.11 -14.56
C SER A 111 8.31 -10.41 -14.67
N CYS A 112 7.25 -10.57 -13.87
CA CYS A 112 6.34 -11.71 -13.92
C CYS A 112 5.11 -11.48 -14.80
N ASN A 113 4.98 -10.30 -15.42
CA ASN A 113 3.78 -9.85 -16.13
C ASN A 113 2.50 -10.00 -15.27
N ALA A 114 2.60 -9.62 -14.01
CA ALA A 114 1.54 -9.73 -13.02
C ALA A 114 1.09 -8.35 -12.52
N SER A 115 -0.22 -8.21 -12.29
CA SER A 115 -0.81 -7.06 -11.60
C SER A 115 -1.02 -7.40 -10.12
N GLY A 116 -1.03 -6.37 -9.27
CA GLY A 116 -1.25 -6.53 -7.83
C GLY A 116 -2.38 -5.66 -7.31
N LEU A 117 -3.13 -6.18 -6.35
CA LEU A 117 -3.99 -5.41 -5.46
C LEU A 117 -3.42 -5.53 -4.05
N MET A 118 -3.04 -4.40 -3.47
CA MET A 118 -2.47 -4.32 -2.13
C MET A 118 -3.46 -3.65 -1.19
N VAL A 119 -3.64 -4.22 -0.01
CA VAL A 119 -4.32 -3.59 1.12
C VAL A 119 -3.26 -3.17 2.13
N THR A 120 -3.32 -1.93 2.57
CA THR A 120 -2.44 -1.39 3.61
C THR A 120 -3.16 -0.27 4.37
N HIS A 121 -2.81 -0.10 5.64
CA HIS A 121 -3.23 1.03 6.45
C HIS A 121 -2.21 2.19 6.41
N ASP A 122 -1.07 2.01 5.76
CA ASP A 122 -0.03 3.03 5.61
C ASP A 122 -0.19 3.74 4.25
N PRO A 123 -0.65 5.01 4.25
CA PRO A 123 -0.83 5.75 3.00
C PRO A 123 0.47 5.93 2.22
N GLU A 124 1.63 6.04 2.89
CA GLU A 124 2.91 6.20 2.19
C GLU A 124 3.28 4.97 1.36
N GLU A 125 2.92 3.77 1.83
CA GLU A 125 3.10 2.54 1.04
C GLU A 125 2.30 2.59 -0.26
N ALA A 126 0.99 2.86 -0.15
CA ALA A 126 0.11 2.93 -1.32
C ALA A 126 0.55 4.02 -2.29
N MET A 127 0.88 5.21 -1.77
CA MET A 127 1.28 6.36 -2.57
C MET A 127 2.62 6.18 -3.30
N SER A 128 3.53 5.38 -2.75
CA SER A 128 4.87 5.14 -3.33
C SER A 128 4.92 4.00 -4.34
N ILE A 129 3.99 3.03 -4.27
CA ILE A 129 4.07 1.78 -5.02
C ILE A 129 2.99 1.67 -6.11
N CYS A 130 1.77 2.16 -5.81
CA CYS A 130 0.60 1.86 -6.63
C CYS A 130 0.39 2.88 -7.75
N ASP A 131 -0.05 2.40 -8.92
CA ASP A 131 -0.48 3.26 -10.04
C ASP A 131 -1.82 3.94 -9.73
N LYS A 132 -2.69 3.28 -8.94
CA LYS A 132 -3.97 3.81 -8.46
C LYS A 132 -4.18 3.42 -7.00
N VAL A 133 -4.74 4.33 -6.23
CA VAL A 133 -5.06 4.13 -4.81
C VAL A 133 -6.55 4.37 -4.59
N ALA A 134 -7.20 3.42 -3.93
CA ALA A 134 -8.57 3.54 -3.44
C ALA A 134 -8.54 3.86 -1.95
N VAL A 135 -8.98 5.05 -1.56
CA VAL A 135 -9.10 5.45 -0.16
C VAL A 135 -10.45 5.01 0.36
N MET A 136 -10.44 4.15 1.39
CA MET A 136 -11.64 3.56 1.97
C MET A 136 -11.77 3.91 3.45
N ASN A 137 -12.98 4.20 3.91
CA ASN A 137 -13.31 4.36 5.31
C ASN A 137 -14.73 3.85 5.57
N GLU A 138 -14.94 3.20 6.71
CA GLU A 138 -16.26 2.65 7.13
C GLU A 138 -16.97 1.85 6.01
N GLY A 139 -16.21 1.03 5.29
CA GLY A 139 -16.72 0.19 4.21
C GLY A 139 -17.09 0.95 2.91
N LYS A 140 -16.80 2.26 2.83
CA LYS A 140 -17.09 3.10 1.67
C LYS A 140 -15.82 3.60 1.01
N ILE A 141 -15.81 3.60 -0.33
CA ILE A 141 -14.73 4.20 -1.12
C ILE A 141 -14.98 5.70 -1.22
N HIS A 142 -14.07 6.50 -0.70
CA HIS A 142 -14.12 7.97 -0.75
C HIS A 142 -13.56 8.52 -2.05
N GLN A 143 -12.47 7.93 -2.55
CA GLN A 143 -11.83 8.35 -3.80
C GLN A 143 -10.98 7.22 -4.36
N VAL A 144 -10.93 7.11 -5.70
CA VAL A 144 -9.98 6.25 -6.43
C VAL A 144 -9.28 7.11 -7.46
N ASP A 145 -7.99 7.31 -7.32
CA ASP A 145 -7.19 8.12 -8.25
C ASP A 145 -5.72 7.68 -8.24
N SER A 146 -4.91 8.30 -9.11
CA SER A 146 -3.45 8.20 -9.02
C SER A 146 -2.94 8.93 -7.77
N PRO A 147 -1.77 8.54 -7.21
CA PRO A 147 -1.15 9.20 -6.07
C PRO A 147 -1.10 10.73 -6.22
N ILE A 148 -0.65 11.23 -7.36
CA ILE A 148 -0.55 12.68 -7.64
C ILE A 148 -1.91 13.36 -7.50
N LYS A 149 -2.97 12.78 -8.08
CA LYS A 149 -4.32 13.37 -8.01
C LYS A 149 -4.90 13.35 -6.59
N LEU A 150 -4.57 12.34 -5.78
CA LEU A 150 -4.97 12.31 -4.37
C LEU A 150 -4.32 13.42 -3.55
N LEU A 151 -3.07 13.77 -3.87
CA LEU A 151 -2.35 14.88 -3.23
C LEU A 151 -2.87 16.25 -3.68
N GLU A 152 -3.12 16.43 -4.98
CA GLU A 152 -3.51 17.72 -5.55
C GLU A 152 -5.00 18.04 -5.36
N ASN A 153 -5.86 17.02 -5.45
CA ASN A 153 -7.31 17.19 -5.49
C ASN A 153 -8.04 16.17 -4.58
N PRO A 154 -7.85 16.21 -3.24
CA PRO A 154 -8.59 15.36 -2.33
C PRO A 154 -10.09 15.70 -2.37
N LYS A 155 -10.95 14.71 -2.65
CA LYS A 155 -12.40 14.92 -2.82
C LYS A 155 -13.17 15.04 -1.52
N THR A 156 -12.63 14.51 -0.41
CA THR A 156 -13.26 14.56 0.90
C THR A 156 -12.28 14.99 1.97
N ILE A 157 -12.81 15.50 3.09
CA ILE A 157 -12.03 15.85 4.28
C ILE A 157 -11.22 14.65 4.76
N PHE A 158 -11.82 13.46 4.76
CA PHE A 158 -11.15 12.23 5.16
C PHE A 158 -9.92 11.95 4.28
N VAL A 159 -10.05 12.03 2.95
CA VAL A 159 -8.91 11.84 2.03
C VAL A 159 -7.82 12.87 2.30
N SER A 160 -8.18 14.14 2.48
CA SER A 160 -7.21 15.20 2.78
C SER A 160 -6.47 14.96 4.10
N SER A 161 -7.18 14.58 5.14
CA SER A 161 -6.58 14.31 6.45
C SER A 161 -5.72 13.05 6.41
N PHE A 162 -6.24 11.94 5.85
CA PHE A 162 -5.59 10.64 5.89
C PHE A 162 -4.35 10.56 5.00
N ILE A 163 -4.42 11.12 3.77
CA ILE A 163 -3.32 11.06 2.80
C ILE A 163 -2.27 12.16 3.03
N LEU A 164 -2.73 13.38 3.35
CA LEU A 164 -1.84 14.55 3.44
C LEU A 164 -1.41 14.85 4.88
N GLY A 165 -2.05 14.23 5.89
CA GLY A 165 -1.87 14.62 7.28
C GLY A 165 -2.28 16.06 7.57
N ASN A 166 -3.14 16.65 6.74
CA ASN A 166 -3.55 18.03 6.87
C ASN A 166 -4.38 18.28 8.12
N ASN A 167 -4.19 19.45 8.72
CA ASN A 167 -5.06 19.92 9.79
C ASN A 167 -6.39 20.39 9.20
N ILE A 168 -7.49 19.89 9.75
CA ILE A 168 -8.84 20.24 9.34
C ILE A 168 -9.44 21.16 10.38
N LEU A 169 -9.80 22.35 9.97
CA LEU A 169 -10.43 23.35 10.85
C LEU A 169 -11.88 23.56 10.44
N ASN A 170 -12.76 23.50 11.41
CA ASN A 170 -14.17 23.87 11.23
C ASN A 170 -14.29 25.38 11.09
N LEU A 171 -15.05 25.82 10.10
CA LEU A 171 -15.35 27.21 9.87
C LEU A 171 -16.77 27.56 10.31
N LYS A 172 -16.91 28.65 11.04
CA LYS A 172 -18.21 29.29 11.31
C LYS A 172 -18.31 30.49 10.37
N LYS A 173 -19.42 30.56 9.62
CA LYS A 173 -19.70 31.69 8.73
C LYS A 173 -20.18 32.85 9.58
N GLU A 174 -19.60 34.01 9.41
CA GLU A 174 -20.04 35.32 9.88
C GLU A 174 -20.51 36.14 8.69
N GLU A 175 -20.97 37.40 8.88
CA GLU A 175 -21.59 38.19 7.81
C GLU A 175 -20.66 38.32 6.58
N ASP A 176 -19.40 38.75 6.78
CA ASP A 176 -18.44 38.98 5.72
C ASP A 176 -17.13 38.19 5.87
N SER A 177 -17.04 37.26 6.83
CA SER A 177 -15.85 36.48 7.13
C SER A 177 -16.17 35.06 7.52
N TYR A 178 -15.14 34.24 7.72
CA TYR A 178 -15.23 32.94 8.37
C TYR A 178 -14.32 32.98 9.58
N SER A 179 -14.81 32.48 10.73
CA SER A 179 -14.02 32.31 11.94
C SER A 179 -13.71 30.82 12.20
N CYS A 180 -12.56 30.57 12.80
CA CYS A 180 -12.15 29.25 13.27
C CYS A 180 -11.34 29.35 14.58
N CYS A 181 -10.94 28.22 15.13
CA CYS A 181 -10.22 28.17 16.41
C CYS A 181 -8.85 28.89 16.42
N ILE A 182 -8.30 29.23 15.26
CA ILE A 182 -7.02 29.95 15.13
C ILE A 182 -7.18 31.39 14.65
N GLY A 183 -8.41 31.88 14.47
CA GLY A 183 -8.69 33.28 14.07
C GLY A 183 -9.67 33.41 12.92
N GLU A 184 -9.72 34.63 12.35
CA GLU A 184 -10.59 34.97 11.25
C GLU A 184 -9.90 34.76 9.88
N ILE A 185 -10.70 34.33 8.91
CA ILE A 185 -10.28 34.16 7.51
C ILE A 185 -11.10 35.09 6.63
N ASN A 186 -10.43 35.99 5.93
CA ASN A 186 -11.09 36.94 5.04
C ASN A 186 -11.65 36.21 3.80
N THR A 187 -12.89 36.52 3.45
CA THR A 187 -13.60 35.94 2.30
C THR A 187 -12.97 36.27 0.95
N SER A 188 -12.21 37.36 0.85
CA SER A 188 -11.50 37.75 -0.39
C SER A 188 -10.52 36.68 -0.89
N SER A 189 -10.01 35.81 0.02
CA SER A 189 -9.12 34.70 -0.31
C SER A 189 -9.88 33.45 -0.79
N LEU A 190 -11.21 33.41 -0.70
CA LEU A 190 -12.06 32.25 -0.93
C LEU A 190 -12.98 32.41 -2.15
N VAL A 191 -12.49 33.07 -3.20
CA VAL A 191 -13.24 33.41 -4.42
C VAL A 191 -14.03 32.20 -4.97
N GLY A 192 -15.36 32.35 -5.08
CA GLY A 192 -16.24 31.44 -5.81
C GLY A 192 -16.86 30.27 -5.02
N LYS A 193 -16.72 30.21 -3.71
CA LYS A 193 -17.31 29.11 -2.89
C LYS A 193 -18.29 29.64 -1.83
N ASN A 194 -19.58 29.35 -2.02
CA ASN A 194 -20.60 29.58 -1.00
C ASN A 194 -20.67 28.39 -0.02
N ASN A 195 -20.90 28.68 1.28
CA ASN A 195 -21.04 27.69 2.35
C ASN A 195 -19.81 26.78 2.60
N ILE A 196 -18.65 27.39 2.82
CA ILE A 196 -17.45 26.64 3.24
C ILE A 196 -17.61 26.26 4.70
N LYS A 197 -17.53 24.96 5.00
CA LYS A 197 -17.64 24.41 6.36
C LYS A 197 -16.28 24.07 6.98
N PHE A 198 -15.28 23.84 6.15
CA PHE A 198 -13.96 23.38 6.58
C PHE A 198 -12.86 23.99 5.73
N ILE A 199 -11.71 24.20 6.34
CA ILE A 199 -10.46 24.49 5.66
C ILE A 199 -9.44 23.41 5.99
N SER A 200 -8.66 23.01 5.00
CA SER A 200 -7.57 22.05 5.14
C SER A 200 -6.24 22.78 5.02
N ILE A 201 -5.41 22.73 6.06
CA ILE A 201 -4.12 23.42 6.10
C ILE A 201 -3.01 22.37 6.17
N PRO A 202 -2.14 22.27 5.14
CA PRO A 202 -0.96 21.43 5.17
C PRO A 202 -0.05 21.77 6.35
N GLN A 203 0.48 20.75 7.03
CA GLN A 203 1.35 20.93 8.20
C GLN A 203 2.54 21.86 7.92
N LYS A 204 3.11 21.79 6.72
CA LYS A 204 4.25 22.63 6.29
C LYS A 204 3.99 24.15 6.30
N PHE A 205 2.73 24.58 6.34
CA PHE A 205 2.35 25.99 6.39
C PHE A 205 2.02 26.47 7.81
N ILE A 206 2.12 25.59 8.81
CA ILE A 206 1.91 25.94 10.20
C ILE A 206 3.28 26.14 10.86
N SER A 207 3.56 27.37 11.29
CA SER A 207 4.73 27.68 12.13
C SER A 207 4.27 28.26 13.46
N ILE A 208 4.79 27.71 14.55
CA ILE A 208 4.58 28.27 15.90
C ILE A 208 5.72 29.27 16.13
N LYS A 209 5.37 30.57 16.24
CA LYS A 209 6.31 31.59 16.72
C LYS A 209 6.04 31.78 18.21
N SER A 210 7.02 31.52 19.06
CA SER A 210 6.98 32.03 20.43
C SER A 210 7.18 33.55 20.36
N SER A 211 6.21 34.32 20.81
CA SER A 211 6.47 35.70 21.20
C SER A 211 7.37 35.63 22.45
N VAL A 212 8.64 35.90 22.26
CA VAL A 212 9.51 36.24 23.40
C VAL A 212 9.22 37.74 23.60
N ASP A 213 8.47 38.08 24.67
CA ASP A 213 8.39 39.41 25.21
C ASP A 213 9.73 39.85 25.77
#